data_17c0413a5e695351ed78a108b0f38089
#
_entry.id   17c0413a5e695351ed78a108b0f38089
#
_cell.length_a   1.000
_cell.length_b   1.000
_cell.length_c   1.000
_cell.angle_alpha   90.00
_cell.angle_beta   90.00
_cell.angle_gamma   90.00
#
_symmetry.space_group_name_H-M   'P 1'
#
loop_
_entity.id
_entity.type
_entity.pdbx_description
1 polymer ?
#
loop_
_entity_poly.entity_id
_entity_poly.type
_entity_poly.pdbx_seq_one_letter_code
_entity_poly.pdbx_strand_id
1 'polypeptide(L)'
;ELDTAKKENYLIAHDTNEDRIFTTGINLSNLLTTIKDRTECSRIVMILDACNSGAATAVESKGLYRAQNFDPDSLAGTGQIVISSSAAQQRSWESKRYQNGVFTHNLIESLGDPKADLVTSFETLKEKVQSEVKFDRKASQTPTIANKWDGDPLIIAAKPSSPDRK
;
A
#
# COMPACT_ATOMS: atom_id res chain seq x y z
N GLU A 1 -12.74 29.64 -1.21
CA GLU A 1 -13.06 28.69 -0.12
C GLU A 1 -12.67 27.31 -0.63
N LEU A 2 -11.57 26.77 -0.08
CA LEU A 2 -11.14 25.41 -0.37
C LEU A 2 -12.10 24.44 0.34
N ASP A 3 -12.79 23.61 -0.44
CA ASP A 3 -13.63 22.54 0.08
C ASP A 3 -12.74 21.51 0.79
N THR A 4 -12.61 21.68 2.10
CA THR A 4 -11.81 20.82 2.99
C THR A 4 -12.52 19.49 3.32
N ALA A 5 -13.61 19.16 2.64
CA ALA A 5 -14.53 18.10 3.04
C ALA A 5 -14.21 16.72 2.44
N LYS A 6 -13.41 16.60 1.39
CA LYS A 6 -13.02 15.31 0.82
C LYS A 6 -11.54 15.06 1.04
N LYS A 7 -11.23 14.19 1.98
CA LYS A 7 -9.88 13.62 2.15
C LYS A 7 -9.57 12.69 0.97
N GLU A 8 -8.99 13.22 -0.08
CA GLU A 8 -8.61 12.44 -1.26
C GLU A 8 -7.14 12.04 -1.17
N ASN A 9 -6.84 10.80 -1.56
CA ASN A 9 -5.49 10.26 -1.59
C ASN A 9 -4.95 10.26 -3.02
N TYR A 10 -3.74 10.76 -3.21
CA TYR A 10 -3.07 10.83 -4.49
C TYR A 10 -1.74 10.07 -4.44
N LEU A 11 -1.43 9.31 -5.50
CA LEU A 11 -0.07 8.88 -5.78
C LEU A 11 0.65 10.01 -6.52
N ILE A 12 1.86 10.31 -6.04
CA ILE A 12 2.75 11.30 -6.63
C ILE A 12 3.64 10.56 -7.61
N ALA A 13 3.42 10.77 -8.89
CA ALA A 13 4.24 10.25 -9.96
C ALA A 13 5.47 11.16 -10.19
N HIS A 14 6.41 10.69 -11.01
CA HIS A 14 7.65 11.42 -11.30
C HIS A 14 7.44 12.83 -11.88
N ASP A 15 6.37 13.01 -12.61
CA ASP A 15 5.98 14.26 -13.29
C ASP A 15 4.87 15.03 -12.57
N THR A 16 4.51 14.61 -11.37
CA THR A 16 3.51 15.33 -10.56
C THR A 16 4.06 16.67 -10.11
N ASN A 17 3.31 17.73 -10.35
CA ASN A 17 3.62 19.06 -9.85
C ASN A 17 2.99 19.24 -8.47
N GLU A 18 3.81 19.49 -7.45
CA GLU A 18 3.38 19.61 -6.05
C GLU A 18 2.37 20.75 -5.83
N ASP A 19 2.49 21.86 -6.57
CA ASP A 19 1.53 22.97 -6.50
C ASP A 19 0.21 22.67 -7.21
N ARG A 20 0.15 21.57 -7.96
CA ARG A 20 -0.97 21.17 -8.80
C ARG A 20 -1.31 19.69 -8.64
N ILE A 21 -1.18 19.15 -7.43
CA ILE A 21 -1.42 17.72 -7.12
C ILE A 21 -2.79 17.26 -7.61
N PHE A 22 -3.82 18.09 -7.42
CA PHE A 22 -5.19 17.78 -7.84
C PHE A 22 -5.32 17.46 -9.34
N THR A 23 -4.52 18.11 -10.17
CA THR A 23 -4.58 17.94 -11.65
C THR A 23 -3.47 17.07 -12.22
N THR A 24 -2.40 16.83 -11.48
CA THR A 24 -1.23 16.10 -11.96
C THR A 24 -0.93 14.83 -11.16
N GLY A 25 -1.47 14.69 -9.96
CA GLY A 25 -1.40 13.48 -9.16
C GLY A 25 -2.42 12.42 -9.60
N ILE A 26 -2.18 11.16 -9.27
CA ILE A 26 -3.09 10.06 -9.55
C ILE A 26 -4.03 9.88 -8.35
N ASN A 27 -5.29 10.26 -8.51
CA ASN A 27 -6.32 10.06 -7.49
C ASN A 27 -6.62 8.56 -7.33
N LEU A 28 -6.40 8.01 -6.14
CA LEU A 28 -6.53 6.56 -5.89
C LEU A 28 -7.97 6.06 -5.98
N SER A 29 -8.95 6.85 -5.54
CA SER A 29 -10.36 6.47 -5.64
C SER A 29 -10.82 6.42 -7.09
N ASN A 30 -10.42 7.40 -7.89
CA ASN A 30 -10.71 7.42 -9.32
C ASN A 30 -10.00 6.28 -10.06
N LEU A 31 -8.77 5.95 -9.67
CA LEU A 31 -8.02 4.83 -10.24
C LEU A 31 -8.75 3.50 -10.01
N LEU A 32 -9.17 3.22 -8.77
CA LEU A 32 -9.91 1.99 -8.42
C LEU A 32 -11.25 1.91 -9.17
N THR A 33 -12.00 3.02 -9.23
CA THR A 33 -13.25 3.08 -9.98
C THR A 33 -13.02 2.82 -11.46
N THR A 34 -12.00 3.45 -12.04
CA THR A 34 -11.66 3.25 -13.46
C THR A 34 -11.26 1.80 -13.76
N ILE A 35 -10.46 1.19 -12.89
CA ILE A 35 -10.08 -0.23 -13.05
C ILE A 35 -11.34 -1.10 -13.03
N LYS A 36 -12.19 -0.93 -12.02
CA LYS A 36 -13.43 -1.69 -11.87
C LYS A 36 -14.33 -1.56 -13.11
N ASP A 37 -14.55 -0.33 -13.57
CA ASP A 37 -15.46 -0.05 -14.68
C ASP A 37 -14.92 -0.56 -16.03
N ARG A 38 -13.60 -0.51 -16.21
CA ARG A 38 -12.99 -0.93 -17.46
C ARG A 38 -12.72 -2.44 -17.58
N THR A 39 -12.52 -3.11 -16.45
CA THR A 39 -12.23 -4.54 -16.42
C THR A 39 -13.46 -5.37 -16.07
N GLU A 40 -14.56 -4.73 -15.68
CA GLU A 40 -15.76 -5.39 -15.14
C GLU A 40 -15.43 -6.30 -13.94
N CYS A 41 -14.29 -6.05 -13.28
CA CYS A 41 -13.79 -6.83 -12.16
C CYS A 41 -14.11 -6.12 -10.84
N SER A 42 -14.92 -6.74 -10.00
CA SER A 42 -15.23 -6.22 -8.66
C SER A 42 -14.18 -6.60 -7.61
N ARG A 43 -13.35 -7.60 -7.90
CA ARG A 43 -12.34 -8.14 -6.97
C ARG A 43 -10.97 -7.58 -7.30
N ILE A 44 -10.48 -6.68 -6.45
CA ILE A 44 -9.23 -5.94 -6.67
C ILE A 44 -8.35 -6.04 -5.42
N VAL A 45 -7.09 -6.39 -5.61
CA VAL A 45 -6.06 -6.25 -4.57
C VAL A 45 -5.14 -5.12 -4.97
N MET A 46 -5.06 -4.09 -4.12
CA MET A 46 -4.15 -2.97 -4.28
C MET A 46 -3.09 -3.01 -3.19
N ILE A 47 -1.83 -3.06 -3.59
CA ILE A 47 -0.68 -3.05 -2.67
C ILE A 47 0.14 -1.80 -2.94
N LEU A 48 0.29 -0.97 -1.92
CA LEU A 48 0.95 0.33 -1.99
C LEU A 48 2.21 0.31 -1.13
N ASP A 49 3.37 0.29 -1.79
CA ASP A 49 4.66 0.55 -1.13
C ASP A 49 5.13 1.97 -1.49
N ALA A 50 4.50 2.93 -0.86
CA ALA A 50 4.82 4.34 -1.05
C ALA A 50 5.09 4.98 0.32
N CYS A 51 6.21 5.71 0.41
CA CYS A 51 6.46 6.56 1.56
C CYS A 51 5.41 7.67 1.59
N ASN A 52 4.86 7.96 2.76
CA ASN A 52 4.18 9.22 2.99
C ASN A 52 5.22 10.35 2.82
N SER A 53 5.29 10.94 1.64
CA SER A 53 6.29 11.95 1.28
C SER A 53 6.25 13.20 2.17
N GLY A 54 5.17 13.41 2.92
CA GLY A 54 5.07 14.46 3.93
C GLY A 54 5.95 14.26 5.17
N ALA A 55 6.51 13.05 5.42
CA ALA A 55 7.41 12.79 6.54
C ALA A 55 8.90 12.84 6.15
N ALA A 56 9.23 12.95 4.87
CA ALA A 56 10.62 12.78 4.39
C ALA A 56 11.41 14.09 4.31
N THR A 57 10.79 15.26 4.37
CA THR A 57 11.49 16.55 4.30
C THR A 57 11.12 17.45 5.47
N ALA A 58 11.71 17.17 6.63
CA ALA A 58 11.94 18.18 7.64
C ALA A 58 13.15 19.06 7.23
N VAL A 59 13.18 19.52 5.99
CA VAL A 59 14.06 20.59 5.54
C VAL A 59 13.14 21.67 4.99
N GLU A 60 12.86 22.63 5.85
CA GLU A 60 12.48 24.01 5.56
C GLU A 60 11.90 24.29 4.16
N SER A 61 10.73 23.78 3.85
CA SER A 61 9.87 24.45 2.91
C SER A 61 8.60 24.89 3.63
N LYS A 62 8.45 26.17 3.75
CA LYS A 62 7.26 26.89 4.22
C LYS A 62 6.10 26.64 3.24
N GLY A 63 5.52 25.47 3.28
CA GLY A 63 4.41 25.12 2.42
C GLY A 63 3.61 23.99 3.03
N LEU A 64 2.49 24.31 3.56
CA LEU A 64 1.44 23.54 4.19
C LEU A 64 0.90 22.37 3.34
N TYR A 65 1.62 21.34 3.14
CA TYR A 65 1.02 20.06 2.79
C TYR A 65 1.37 19.04 3.86
N ARG A 66 0.56 19.01 4.94
CA ARG A 66 0.49 17.83 5.77
C ARG A 66 -0.04 16.71 4.89
N ALA A 67 0.79 15.71 4.61
CA ALA A 67 0.32 14.44 4.12
C ALA A 67 -0.81 14.00 5.06
N GLN A 68 -2.03 14.01 4.57
CA GLN A 68 -3.16 13.51 5.34
C GLN A 68 -2.95 12.01 5.47
N ASN A 69 -3.19 11.48 6.65
CA ASN A 69 -3.04 10.09 6.99
C ASN A 69 -3.75 9.21 5.95
N PHE A 70 -2.98 8.43 5.19
CA PHE A 70 -3.55 7.45 4.31
C PHE A 70 -4.24 6.37 5.17
N ASP A 71 -5.51 6.17 4.91
CA ASP A 71 -6.32 5.16 5.55
C ASP A 71 -6.86 4.20 4.47
N PRO A 72 -6.36 2.95 4.43
CA PRO A 72 -6.83 1.95 3.48
C PRO A 72 -8.34 1.71 3.55
N ASP A 73 -8.95 1.81 4.75
CA ASP A 73 -10.39 1.57 4.93
C ASP A 73 -11.25 2.61 4.21
N SER A 74 -10.75 3.84 4.06
CA SER A 74 -11.43 4.89 3.31
C SER A 74 -11.42 4.65 1.79
N LEU A 75 -10.50 3.82 1.32
CA LEU A 75 -10.31 3.53 -0.10
C LEU A 75 -10.97 2.22 -0.53
N ALA A 76 -10.93 1.18 0.31
CA ALA A 76 -11.44 -0.14 -0.03
C ALA A 76 -12.97 -0.16 -0.12
N GLY A 77 -13.51 -0.62 -1.26
CA GLY A 77 -14.92 -0.99 -1.45
C GLY A 77 -15.14 -2.50 -1.34
N THR A 78 -16.39 -2.95 -1.46
CA THR A 78 -16.76 -4.37 -1.46
C THR A 78 -15.98 -5.15 -2.52
N GLY A 79 -15.46 -6.32 -2.17
CA GLY A 79 -14.63 -7.17 -3.01
C GLY A 79 -13.17 -6.73 -3.10
N GLN A 80 -12.75 -5.74 -2.32
CA GLN A 80 -11.41 -5.17 -2.43
C GLN A 80 -10.56 -5.42 -1.18
N ILE A 81 -9.26 -5.60 -1.42
CA ILE A 81 -8.22 -5.57 -0.38
C ILE A 81 -7.26 -4.43 -0.73
N VAL A 82 -7.00 -3.55 0.22
CA VAL A 82 -5.99 -2.50 0.10
C VAL A 82 -4.94 -2.68 1.18
N ILE A 83 -3.69 -2.83 0.78
CA ILE A 83 -2.54 -3.00 1.68
C ILE A 83 -1.63 -1.78 1.50
N SER A 84 -1.17 -1.21 2.62
CA SER A 84 -0.17 -0.15 2.64
C SER A 84 1.06 -0.60 3.42
N SER A 85 2.24 -0.20 2.95
CA SER A 85 3.53 -0.52 3.57
C SER A 85 3.73 0.06 4.95
N SER A 86 3.00 1.11 5.32
CA SER A 86 3.11 1.79 6.61
C SER A 86 1.79 2.39 7.05
N ALA A 87 1.60 2.52 8.35
CA ALA A 87 0.49 3.28 8.92
C ALA A 87 0.66 4.79 8.66
N ALA A 88 -0.43 5.51 8.87
CA ALA A 88 -0.47 6.96 8.83
C ALA A 88 0.68 7.56 9.67
N GLN A 89 1.35 8.59 9.13
CA GLN A 89 2.49 9.29 9.75
C GLN A 89 3.77 8.44 9.94
N GLN A 90 3.81 7.20 9.45
CA GLN A 90 5.02 6.38 9.45
C GLN A 90 5.69 6.39 8.07
N ARG A 91 7.01 6.13 8.06
CA ARG A 91 7.76 5.95 6.81
C ARG A 91 7.80 4.47 6.42
N SER A 92 7.82 4.21 5.11
CA SER A 92 8.35 2.97 4.58
C SER A 92 9.87 3.07 4.49
N TRP A 93 10.59 2.08 5.01
CA TRP A 93 12.04 2.10 5.10
C TRP A 93 12.68 1.19 4.07
N GLU A 94 13.77 1.69 3.46
CA GLU A 94 14.66 0.84 2.68
C GLU A 94 15.39 -0.15 3.61
N SER A 95 15.50 -1.40 3.18
CA SER A 95 16.21 -2.41 3.94
C SER A 95 17.72 -2.10 3.98
N LYS A 96 18.37 -2.42 5.10
CA LYS A 96 19.84 -2.42 5.20
C LYS A 96 20.46 -3.73 4.72
N ARG A 97 19.64 -4.75 4.45
CA ARG A 97 20.06 -6.13 4.18
C ARG A 97 19.79 -6.56 2.76
N TYR A 98 18.79 -5.98 2.12
CA TYR A 98 18.25 -6.37 0.82
C TYR A 98 18.20 -5.17 -0.13
N GLN A 99 18.11 -5.44 -1.43
CA GLN A 99 18.00 -4.39 -2.45
C GLN A 99 16.65 -3.69 -2.46
N ASN A 100 15.60 -4.34 -1.92
CA ASN A 100 14.25 -3.80 -1.87
C ASN A 100 13.98 -3.12 -0.52
N GLY A 101 12.92 -2.32 -0.47
CA GLY A 101 12.38 -1.82 0.79
C GLY A 101 12.00 -2.97 1.74
N VAL A 102 12.03 -2.69 3.05
CA VAL A 102 11.71 -3.70 4.08
C VAL A 102 10.33 -4.33 3.84
N PHE A 103 9.35 -3.52 3.47
CA PHE A 103 8.00 -4.01 3.21
C PHE A 103 7.96 -4.96 1.99
N THR A 104 8.47 -4.51 0.84
CA THR A 104 8.42 -5.31 -0.40
C THR A 104 9.17 -6.63 -0.25
N HIS A 105 10.35 -6.64 0.40
CA HIS A 105 11.10 -7.87 0.64
C HIS A 105 10.26 -8.87 1.46
N ASN A 106 9.76 -8.45 2.62
CA ASN A 106 8.98 -9.30 3.50
C ASN A 106 7.61 -9.70 2.91
N LEU A 107 7.03 -8.86 2.04
CA LEU A 107 5.83 -9.19 1.28
C LEU A 107 6.05 -10.39 0.35
N ILE A 108 7.11 -10.34 -0.45
CA ILE A 108 7.44 -11.42 -1.38
C ILE A 108 7.65 -12.73 -0.63
N GLU A 109 8.39 -12.70 0.49
CA GLU A 109 8.60 -13.89 1.32
C GLU A 109 7.29 -14.43 1.92
N SER A 110 6.42 -13.55 2.44
CA SER A 110 5.19 -13.95 3.11
C SER A 110 4.14 -14.48 2.14
N LEU A 111 4.14 -13.98 0.90
CA LEU A 111 3.25 -14.47 -0.16
C LEU A 111 3.70 -15.81 -0.75
N GLY A 112 4.91 -16.28 -0.44
CA GLY A 112 5.46 -17.53 -0.97
C GLY A 112 4.87 -18.81 -0.36
N ASP A 113 4.09 -18.73 0.71
CA ASP A 113 3.45 -19.90 1.31
C ASP A 113 2.18 -20.30 0.54
N PRO A 114 2.19 -21.48 -0.14
CA PRO A 114 1.03 -21.93 -0.92
C PRO A 114 -0.16 -22.38 -0.08
N LYS A 115 -0.04 -22.39 1.23
CA LYS A 115 -1.11 -22.78 2.17
C LYS A 115 -1.74 -21.58 2.88
N ALA A 116 -1.09 -20.44 2.85
CA ALA A 116 -1.57 -19.23 3.49
C ALA A 116 -2.36 -18.36 2.51
N ASP A 117 -3.53 -17.91 2.92
CA ASP A 117 -4.24 -16.86 2.20
C ASP A 117 -3.58 -15.49 2.42
N LEU A 118 -3.98 -14.49 1.63
CA LEU A 118 -3.40 -13.16 1.65
C LEU A 118 -3.49 -12.49 3.04
N VAL A 119 -4.57 -12.70 3.77
CA VAL A 119 -4.78 -12.08 5.09
C VAL A 119 -3.84 -12.71 6.12
N THR A 120 -3.74 -14.03 6.12
CA THR A 120 -2.78 -14.76 6.98
C THR A 120 -1.34 -14.39 6.64
N SER A 121 -1.01 -14.31 5.36
CA SER A 121 0.30 -13.86 4.88
C SER A 121 0.61 -12.42 5.30
N PHE A 122 -0.41 -11.56 5.32
CA PHE A 122 -0.26 -10.18 5.76
C PHE A 122 0.11 -10.06 7.25
N GLU A 123 -0.47 -10.86 8.14
CA GLU A 123 -0.10 -10.81 9.56
C GLU A 123 1.38 -11.21 9.76
N THR A 124 1.84 -12.23 9.05
CA THR A 124 3.27 -12.62 9.05
C THR A 124 4.17 -11.50 8.51
N LEU A 125 3.78 -10.88 7.40
CA LEU A 125 4.44 -9.71 6.82
C LEU A 125 4.58 -8.58 7.83
N LYS A 126 3.48 -8.22 8.48
CA LYS A 126 3.41 -7.11 9.44
C LYS A 126 4.38 -7.30 10.61
N GLU A 127 4.41 -8.50 11.19
CA GLU A 127 5.32 -8.82 12.29
C GLU A 127 6.79 -8.73 11.86
N LYS A 128 7.14 -9.26 10.68
CA LYS A 128 8.49 -9.19 10.13
C LYS A 128 8.95 -7.75 9.89
N VAL A 129 8.10 -6.95 9.24
CA VAL A 129 8.42 -5.53 8.96
C VAL A 129 8.62 -4.74 10.26
N GLN A 130 7.71 -4.89 11.22
CA GLN A 130 7.82 -4.20 12.50
C GLN A 130 9.10 -4.57 13.24
N SER A 131 9.44 -5.86 13.26
CA SER A 131 10.62 -6.38 13.96
C SER A 131 11.91 -5.89 13.31
N GLU A 132 12.02 -5.96 11.97
CA GLU A 132 13.19 -5.53 11.22
C GLU A 132 13.44 -4.02 11.38
N VAL A 133 12.40 -3.20 11.18
CA VAL A 133 12.53 -1.74 11.29
C VAL A 133 12.85 -1.32 12.72
N LYS A 134 12.22 -1.93 13.72
CA LYS A 134 12.54 -1.67 15.12
C LYS A 134 13.99 -2.00 15.45
N PHE A 135 14.49 -3.11 14.94
CA PHE A 135 15.87 -3.54 15.18
C PHE A 135 16.89 -2.63 14.46
N ASP A 136 16.69 -2.41 13.15
CA ASP A 136 17.69 -1.77 12.28
C ASP A 136 17.63 -0.23 12.32
N ARG A 137 16.47 0.35 12.58
CA ARG A 137 16.23 1.79 12.48
C ARG A 137 15.84 2.46 13.79
N LYS A 138 15.52 1.67 14.84
CA LYS A 138 14.95 2.16 16.10
C LYS A 138 13.68 3.02 15.86
N ALA A 139 12.95 2.69 14.82
CA ALA A 139 11.75 3.38 14.35
C ALA A 139 10.56 2.40 14.25
N SER A 140 9.41 2.91 13.87
CA SER A 140 8.21 2.10 13.64
C SER A 140 7.82 2.15 12.16
N GLN A 141 7.48 0.98 11.63
CA GLN A 141 6.78 0.82 10.36
C GLN A 141 5.77 -0.29 10.56
N THR A 142 4.50 0.04 10.42
CA THR A 142 3.39 -0.89 10.63
C THR A 142 2.58 -0.97 9.35
N PRO A 143 2.73 -2.02 8.55
CA PRO A 143 1.84 -2.26 7.43
C PRO A 143 0.37 -2.31 7.87
N THR A 144 -0.52 -1.84 7.01
CA THR A 144 -1.96 -1.82 7.27
C THR A 144 -2.72 -2.48 6.13
N ILE A 145 -3.86 -3.09 6.44
CA ILE A 145 -4.74 -3.75 5.49
C ILE A 145 -6.18 -3.32 5.73
N ALA A 146 -6.87 -2.97 4.66
CA ALA A 146 -8.33 -2.92 4.62
C ALA A 146 -8.82 -4.14 3.82
N ASN A 147 -9.54 -5.02 4.48
CA ASN A 147 -10.05 -6.24 3.88
C ASN A 147 -11.57 -6.19 3.78
N LYS A 148 -12.09 -5.96 2.58
CA LYS A 148 -13.52 -6.04 2.24
C LYS A 148 -13.77 -7.10 1.17
N TRP A 149 -12.94 -8.15 1.18
CA TRP A 149 -13.05 -9.27 0.26
C TRP A 149 -14.32 -10.06 0.54
N ASP A 150 -15.05 -10.40 -0.52
CA ASP A 150 -16.34 -11.10 -0.48
C ASP A 150 -16.30 -12.51 -1.11
N GLY A 151 -15.10 -13.01 -1.42
CA GLY A 151 -14.87 -14.33 -2.01
C GLY A 151 -14.21 -15.31 -1.06
N ASP A 152 -13.90 -16.50 -1.60
CA ASP A 152 -13.06 -17.48 -0.92
C ASP A 152 -11.70 -16.89 -0.55
N PRO A 153 -11.00 -17.44 0.46
CA PRO A 153 -9.67 -16.99 0.84
C PRO A 153 -8.72 -16.93 -0.35
N LEU A 154 -8.08 -15.78 -0.56
CA LEU A 154 -7.21 -15.54 -1.71
C LEU A 154 -5.81 -16.08 -1.46
N ILE A 155 -5.44 -17.17 -2.13
CA ILE A 155 -4.09 -17.75 -2.09
C ILE A 155 -3.33 -17.31 -3.35
N ILE A 156 -2.29 -16.49 -3.18
CA ILE A 156 -1.52 -15.94 -4.30
C ILE A 156 -0.48 -16.92 -4.79
N ALA A 157 0.20 -17.65 -3.90
CA ALA A 157 1.23 -18.64 -4.26
C ALA A 157 0.67 -20.04 -4.52
N ALA A 158 -0.57 -20.15 -5.00
CA ALA A 158 -1.16 -21.43 -5.33
C ALA A 158 -0.33 -22.16 -6.40
N LYS A 159 0.01 -23.43 -6.15
CA LYS A 159 0.66 -24.26 -7.15
C LYS A 159 -0.26 -24.43 -8.35
N PRO A 160 0.26 -24.38 -9.59
CA PRO A 160 -0.56 -24.68 -10.76
C PRO A 160 -1.15 -26.10 -10.64
N SER A 161 -2.40 -26.25 -11.00
CA SER A 161 -3.13 -27.52 -10.91
C SER A 161 -2.62 -28.60 -11.89
N SER A 162 -1.73 -28.21 -12.82
CA SER A 162 -1.09 -29.12 -13.79
C SER A 162 0.39 -28.72 -13.98
N PRO A 163 1.35 -29.65 -13.88
CA PRO A 163 2.76 -29.35 -14.10
C PRO A 163 3.14 -29.10 -15.56
N ASP A 164 2.22 -29.25 -16.49
CA ASP A 164 2.48 -29.24 -17.93
C ASP A 164 1.78 -28.05 -18.64
N ARG A 165 2.25 -26.84 -18.41
CA ARG A 165 2.23 -25.83 -19.47
C ARG A 165 3.66 -25.53 -19.85
N LYS A 166 4.15 -26.35 -20.82
CA LYS A 166 5.32 -26.03 -21.62
C LYS A 166 5.04 -24.81 -22.49
#